data_2efe83ded22f4b9807dd70426abb4f48
#
_entry.id   2efe83ded22f4b9807dd70426abb4f48
#
_cell.length_a   1.000
_cell.length_b   1.000
_cell.length_c   1.000
_cell.angle_alpha   90.00
_cell.angle_beta   90.00
_cell.angle_gamma   90.00
#
_symmetry.space_group_name_H-M   'P 1'
#
loop_
_entity.id
_entity.type
_entity.pdbx_description
1 polymer ?
#
loop_
_entity_poly.entity_id
_entity_poly.type
_entity_poly.pdbx_seq_one_letter_code
_entity_poly.pdbx_strand_id
1 'polypeptide(L)'
;MSDNSDRRLIEEYLPIKAISTEALREKSVRKGHISTLHLWWARRPLVACRAAVYGALVPASRFVPENGPDNKKQSLGRANAAKFIERLCKYPGNPTVIKEAQRHILEAHAERLTEETGKKVSVEDIEEGRAPRPKVLDMFAGGGAIPLEALRLGCEAYALDLNPVAHIIELCTLVYPQKYGKPDPNARGMTGPKNPKGETTWGGLAKEVRFWGEWVLKKVNAEIGDLYPLIPDPDYKGNRPAVQTEMWQSSDKESIPPGYLMPVAYLWTRTVRCKNPSCGATVPLVRQTWLCKKKDRYVALKMVAPPGEKQVRFEVVESKTEQGLGFDPAGFSKGGNATCPFCGTVADSGYVKAEGQAGRLSSYQLMAIVCTRPGKQGKVYLSADDTAEFAPDDVAISGRIEALSARTGLPVPGEPIVTDAKNSCWTHLYGLATFGHLFTPRQMLCLLTFAAAVREAQEQASRLYHSRDGCHPERAKAVATYLAVLVNRQADKESTL
;
A
#
# COMPACT_ATOMS: atom_id res chain seq x y z
N MET A 1 -44.90 -28.54 9.30
CA MET A 1 -45.03 -27.27 8.56
C MET A 1 -43.71 -26.59 8.73
N SER A 2 -42.84 -26.52 7.73
CA SER A 2 -41.57 -25.82 7.83
C SER A 2 -41.82 -24.34 7.94
N ASP A 3 -41.40 -23.78 9.04
CA ASP A 3 -41.56 -22.36 9.37
C ASP A 3 -40.82 -21.52 8.30
N ASN A 4 -41.60 -20.97 7.37
CA ASN A 4 -41.10 -20.15 6.27
C ASN A 4 -40.84 -18.71 6.71
N SER A 5 -41.01 -18.43 8.01
CA SER A 5 -40.97 -17.08 8.59
C SER A 5 -39.56 -16.54 8.84
N ASP A 6 -38.56 -17.42 8.98
CA ASP A 6 -37.18 -17.03 9.32
C ASP A 6 -36.19 -17.10 8.13
N ARG A 7 -36.67 -17.24 6.89
CA ARG A 7 -35.79 -17.20 5.71
C ARG A 7 -35.14 -15.83 5.57
N ARG A 8 -33.81 -15.83 5.42
CA ARG A 8 -33.03 -14.61 5.27
C ARG A 8 -33.06 -14.11 3.83
N LEU A 9 -32.83 -12.81 3.63
CA LEU A 9 -32.80 -12.23 2.28
C LEU A 9 -31.78 -12.89 1.36
N ILE A 10 -30.62 -13.31 1.90
CA ILE A 10 -29.58 -13.98 1.13
C ILE A 10 -30.03 -15.33 0.56
N GLU A 11 -31.01 -16.00 1.21
CA GLU A 11 -31.57 -17.27 0.76
C GLU A 11 -32.70 -17.07 -0.28
N GLU A 12 -33.33 -15.91 -0.26
CA GLU A 12 -34.46 -15.62 -1.15
C GLU A 12 -34.05 -14.82 -2.39
N TYR A 13 -33.42 -13.67 -2.19
CA TYR A 13 -33.04 -12.79 -3.28
C TYR A 13 -32.03 -11.72 -2.91
N LEU A 14 -30.99 -11.62 -3.73
CA LEU A 14 -30.07 -10.48 -3.77
C LEU A 14 -29.91 -9.97 -5.21
N PRO A 15 -29.88 -8.65 -5.47
CA PRO A 15 -29.68 -8.10 -6.81
C PRO A 15 -28.21 -8.19 -7.24
N ILE A 16 -27.70 -9.42 -7.50
CA ILE A 16 -26.29 -9.74 -7.74
C ILE A 16 -25.67 -8.88 -8.85
N LYS A 17 -26.42 -8.64 -9.96
CA LYS A 17 -25.93 -7.83 -11.08
C LYS A 17 -25.62 -6.40 -10.65
N ALA A 18 -26.52 -5.76 -9.89
CA ALA A 18 -26.35 -4.39 -9.41
C ALA A 18 -25.18 -4.30 -8.40
N ILE A 19 -25.10 -5.26 -7.45
CA ILE A 19 -24.01 -5.36 -6.48
C ILE A 19 -22.67 -5.53 -7.20
N SER A 20 -22.59 -6.43 -8.19
CA SER A 20 -21.36 -6.68 -8.95
C SER A 20 -20.90 -5.46 -9.75
N THR A 21 -21.83 -4.72 -10.35
CA THR A 21 -21.53 -3.48 -11.07
C THR A 21 -20.90 -2.43 -10.13
N GLU A 22 -21.47 -2.23 -8.96
CA GLU A 22 -20.93 -1.28 -7.99
C GLU A 22 -19.60 -1.77 -7.37
N ALA A 23 -19.43 -3.07 -7.18
CA ALA A 23 -18.17 -3.68 -6.75
C ALA A 23 -17.03 -3.45 -7.76
N LEU A 24 -17.31 -3.50 -9.05
CA LEU A 24 -16.33 -3.15 -10.09
C LEU A 24 -15.96 -1.66 -10.03
N ARG A 25 -16.94 -0.78 -9.81
CA ARG A 25 -16.69 0.65 -9.60
C ARG A 25 -15.84 0.91 -8.38
N GLU A 26 -16.13 0.28 -7.23
CA GLU A 26 -15.34 0.37 -6.01
C GLU A 26 -13.88 -0.04 -6.24
N LYS A 27 -13.62 -1.11 -7.01
CA LYS A 27 -12.26 -1.56 -7.32
C LYS A 27 -11.41 -0.51 -8.05
N SER A 28 -12.02 0.41 -8.76
CA SER A 28 -11.34 1.51 -9.46
C SER A 28 -10.94 2.68 -8.56
N VAL A 29 -11.45 2.74 -7.33
CA VAL A 29 -11.16 3.81 -6.38
C VAL A 29 -9.71 3.74 -5.91
N ARG A 30 -8.95 4.81 -6.15
CA ARG A 30 -7.50 4.91 -5.85
C ARG A 30 -7.19 5.67 -4.56
N LYS A 31 -8.11 6.50 -4.05
CA LYS A 31 -7.90 7.35 -2.87
C LYS A 31 -9.02 7.11 -1.85
N GLY A 32 -8.67 7.11 -0.57
CA GLY A 32 -9.64 7.02 0.53
C GLY A 32 -10.28 5.62 0.71
N HIS A 33 -9.80 4.60 0.03
CA HIS A 33 -10.24 3.22 0.24
C HIS A 33 -9.33 2.52 1.25
N ILE A 34 -9.89 1.65 2.12
CA ILE A 34 -9.12 0.94 3.15
C ILE A 34 -7.95 0.13 2.59
N SER A 35 -8.11 -0.45 1.39
CA SER A 35 -7.03 -1.20 0.72
C SER A 35 -5.83 -0.33 0.32
N THR A 36 -5.91 1.00 0.46
CA THR A 36 -4.77 1.88 0.25
C THR A 36 -3.83 1.92 1.45
N LEU A 37 -4.27 1.45 2.61
CA LEU A 37 -3.41 1.31 3.79
C LEU A 37 -2.37 0.22 3.55
N HIS A 38 -2.81 -0.97 3.20
CA HIS A 38 -1.96 -2.11 2.84
C HIS A 38 -2.63 -2.95 1.76
N LEU A 39 -1.84 -3.52 0.84
CA LEU A 39 -2.34 -4.44 -0.17
C LEU A 39 -2.66 -5.80 0.47
N TRP A 40 -3.84 -6.34 0.09
CA TRP A 40 -4.23 -7.70 0.39
C TRP A 40 -4.66 -8.37 -0.92
N TRP A 41 -4.05 -9.48 -1.28
CA TRP A 41 -4.27 -10.09 -2.60
C TRP A 41 -5.67 -10.67 -2.79
N ALA A 42 -6.32 -11.11 -1.72
CA ALA A 42 -7.70 -11.62 -1.75
C ALA A 42 -8.75 -10.55 -1.38
N ARG A 43 -8.53 -9.29 -1.79
CA ARG A 43 -9.42 -8.16 -1.48
C ARG A 43 -10.86 -8.45 -1.87
N ARG A 44 -11.79 -8.33 -0.92
CA ARG A 44 -13.24 -8.36 -1.14
C ARG A 44 -13.80 -6.94 -1.25
N PRO A 45 -14.69 -6.66 -2.23
CA PRO A 45 -15.36 -5.36 -2.30
C PRO A 45 -16.27 -5.13 -1.09
N LEU A 46 -16.19 -3.93 -0.49
CA LEU A 46 -16.99 -3.57 0.69
C LEU A 46 -18.48 -3.62 0.41
N VAL A 47 -18.91 -3.17 -0.77
CA VAL A 47 -20.33 -3.20 -1.16
C VAL A 47 -20.88 -4.62 -1.23
N ALA A 48 -20.10 -5.59 -1.70
CA ALA A 48 -20.52 -7.00 -1.72
C ALA A 48 -20.58 -7.59 -0.30
N CYS A 49 -19.60 -7.26 0.56
CA CYS A 49 -19.60 -7.66 1.97
C CYS A 49 -20.82 -7.09 2.70
N ARG A 50 -21.14 -5.82 2.46
CA ARG A 50 -22.32 -5.15 3.03
C ARG A 50 -23.62 -5.84 2.63
N ALA A 51 -23.76 -6.17 1.33
CA ALA A 51 -24.93 -6.90 0.84
C ALA A 51 -25.07 -8.29 1.49
N ALA A 52 -23.96 -9.02 1.62
CA ALA A 52 -23.95 -10.35 2.21
C ALA A 52 -24.31 -10.31 3.71
N VAL A 53 -23.69 -9.43 4.48
CA VAL A 53 -23.98 -9.28 5.91
C VAL A 53 -25.42 -8.84 6.14
N TYR A 54 -25.89 -7.83 5.40
CA TYR A 54 -27.26 -7.37 5.48
C TYR A 54 -28.24 -8.48 5.13
N GLY A 55 -28.02 -9.17 4.01
CA GLY A 55 -28.88 -10.26 3.54
C GLY A 55 -28.91 -11.46 4.49
N ALA A 56 -27.82 -11.74 5.18
CA ALA A 56 -27.75 -12.84 6.16
C ALA A 56 -28.45 -12.53 7.49
N LEU A 57 -28.63 -11.26 7.83
CA LEU A 57 -29.18 -10.86 9.14
C LEU A 57 -30.64 -10.42 9.08
N VAL A 58 -31.15 -10.04 7.90
CA VAL A 58 -32.51 -9.51 7.75
C VAL A 58 -33.44 -10.56 7.13
N PRO A 59 -34.61 -10.84 7.74
CA PRO A 59 -35.61 -11.75 7.21
C PRO A 59 -36.18 -11.24 5.87
N ALA A 60 -36.43 -12.14 4.94
CA ALA A 60 -37.04 -11.80 3.65
C ALA A 60 -38.48 -11.28 3.80
N SER A 61 -39.20 -11.75 4.83
CA SER A 61 -40.56 -11.32 5.16
C SER A 61 -40.71 -9.82 5.38
N ARG A 62 -39.63 -9.16 5.85
CA ARG A 62 -39.61 -7.70 6.09
C ARG A 62 -40.01 -6.86 4.87
N PHE A 63 -39.75 -7.34 3.69
CA PHE A 63 -40.02 -6.61 2.44
C PHE A 63 -41.32 -7.04 1.75
N VAL A 64 -41.99 -8.08 2.29
CA VAL A 64 -43.25 -8.56 1.77
C VAL A 64 -44.36 -7.63 2.25
N PRO A 65 -45.14 -7.02 1.35
CA PRO A 65 -46.22 -6.13 1.73
C PRO A 65 -47.36 -6.89 2.44
N GLU A 66 -47.90 -6.30 3.51
CA GLU A 66 -49.04 -6.86 4.24
C GLU A 66 -50.26 -6.95 3.35
N ASN A 67 -50.51 -5.93 2.52
CA ASN A 67 -51.65 -5.80 1.64
C ASN A 67 -51.29 -6.16 0.19
N GLY A 68 -52.21 -6.79 -0.51
CA GLY A 68 -52.08 -7.14 -1.92
C GLY A 68 -52.45 -8.59 -2.24
N PRO A 69 -52.51 -8.96 -3.55
CA PRO A 69 -52.80 -10.33 -3.97
C PRO A 69 -51.70 -11.29 -3.51
N ASP A 70 -52.04 -12.38 -2.88
CA ASP A 70 -51.05 -13.34 -2.30
C ASP A 70 -50.10 -13.92 -3.36
N ASN A 71 -50.57 -14.13 -4.58
CA ASN A 71 -49.76 -14.59 -5.71
C ASN A 71 -48.66 -13.58 -6.15
N LYS A 72 -48.76 -12.29 -5.74
CA LYS A 72 -47.80 -11.22 -6.11
C LYS A 72 -46.99 -10.73 -4.95
N LYS A 73 -47.37 -11.02 -3.70
CA LYS A 73 -46.65 -10.54 -2.49
C LYS A 73 -45.18 -10.87 -2.51
N GLN A 74 -44.81 -12.10 -2.82
CA GLN A 74 -43.41 -12.56 -2.91
C GLN A 74 -42.59 -11.79 -3.96
N SER A 75 -43.20 -11.59 -5.15
CA SER A 75 -42.55 -10.86 -6.24
C SER A 75 -42.36 -9.38 -5.88
N LEU A 76 -43.33 -8.77 -5.22
CA LEU A 76 -43.24 -7.39 -4.72
C LEU A 76 -42.20 -7.28 -3.60
N GLY A 77 -42.14 -8.25 -2.68
CA GLY A 77 -41.13 -8.31 -1.64
C GLY A 77 -39.71 -8.33 -2.21
N ARG A 78 -39.46 -9.18 -3.21
CA ARG A 78 -38.17 -9.21 -3.92
C ARG A 78 -37.83 -7.89 -4.60
N ALA A 79 -38.81 -7.23 -5.24
CA ALA A 79 -38.60 -5.93 -5.88
C ALA A 79 -38.30 -4.83 -4.86
N ASN A 80 -38.97 -4.83 -3.72
CA ASN A 80 -38.72 -3.87 -2.61
C ASN A 80 -37.32 -4.10 -2.00
N ALA A 81 -36.97 -5.35 -1.72
CA ALA A 81 -35.65 -5.71 -1.23
C ALA A 81 -34.55 -5.28 -2.20
N ALA A 82 -34.75 -5.53 -3.52
CA ALA A 82 -33.79 -5.12 -4.54
C ALA A 82 -33.54 -3.61 -4.53
N LYS A 83 -34.60 -2.80 -4.52
CA LYS A 83 -34.49 -1.32 -4.48
C LYS A 83 -33.74 -0.85 -3.25
N PHE A 84 -33.99 -1.45 -2.10
CA PHE A 84 -33.28 -1.08 -0.86
C PHE A 84 -31.81 -1.46 -0.93
N ILE A 85 -31.49 -2.71 -1.30
CA ILE A 85 -30.11 -3.20 -1.37
C ILE A 85 -29.29 -2.43 -2.42
N GLU A 86 -29.87 -2.05 -3.55
CA GLU A 86 -29.20 -1.20 -4.55
C GLU A 86 -28.81 0.17 -3.99
N ARG A 87 -29.66 0.77 -3.14
CA ARG A 87 -29.33 2.01 -2.43
C ARG A 87 -28.24 1.80 -1.39
N LEU A 88 -28.36 0.72 -0.60
CA LEU A 88 -27.42 0.35 0.47
C LEU A 88 -26.03 0.08 -0.07
N CYS A 89 -25.92 -0.57 -1.23
CA CYS A 89 -24.67 -1.03 -1.81
C CYS A 89 -23.97 0.01 -2.70
N LYS A 90 -24.35 1.28 -2.65
CA LYS A 90 -23.57 2.36 -3.28
C LYS A 90 -22.29 2.64 -2.51
N TYR A 91 -21.14 2.72 -3.20
CA TYR A 91 -19.87 3.06 -2.58
C TYR A 91 -19.72 4.60 -2.46
N PRO A 92 -19.24 5.12 -1.34
CA PRO A 92 -18.78 4.48 -0.07
C PRO A 92 -19.92 4.09 0.88
N GLY A 93 -21.16 4.42 0.56
CA GLY A 93 -22.36 4.23 1.34
C GLY A 93 -22.95 5.55 1.82
N ASN A 94 -24.27 5.67 1.70
CA ASN A 94 -25.01 6.82 2.23
C ASN A 94 -25.26 6.59 3.73
N PRO A 95 -24.82 7.51 4.62
CA PRO A 95 -24.99 7.36 6.07
C PRO A 95 -26.45 7.13 6.51
N THR A 96 -27.41 7.79 5.86
CA THR A 96 -28.85 7.64 6.16
C THR A 96 -29.33 6.23 5.83
N VAL A 97 -28.94 5.70 4.65
CA VAL A 97 -29.32 4.34 4.23
C VAL A 97 -28.64 3.28 5.08
N ILE A 98 -27.41 3.53 5.52
CA ILE A 98 -26.70 2.64 6.46
C ILE A 98 -27.41 2.61 7.81
N LYS A 99 -27.85 3.74 8.34
CA LYS A 99 -28.65 3.80 9.57
C LYS A 99 -29.99 3.08 9.44
N GLU A 100 -30.65 3.22 8.30
CA GLU A 100 -31.89 2.48 7.99
C GLU A 100 -31.63 0.96 7.98
N ALA A 101 -30.52 0.52 7.39
CA ALA A 101 -30.10 -0.87 7.42
C ALA A 101 -29.73 -1.38 8.82
N GLN A 102 -29.03 -0.57 9.62
CA GLN A 102 -28.77 -0.89 11.03
C GLN A 102 -30.07 -1.14 11.79
N ARG A 103 -31.04 -0.24 11.63
CA ARG A 103 -32.35 -0.36 12.28
C ARG A 103 -33.05 -1.65 11.89
N HIS A 104 -33.08 -2.01 10.59
CA HIS A 104 -33.66 -3.27 10.11
C HIS A 104 -33.02 -4.50 10.77
N ILE A 105 -31.69 -4.49 10.89
CA ILE A 105 -30.97 -5.60 11.57
C ILE A 105 -31.28 -5.66 13.05
N LEU A 106 -31.30 -4.52 13.74
CA LEU A 106 -31.56 -4.48 15.18
C LEU A 106 -33.01 -4.85 15.52
N GLU A 107 -34.01 -4.43 14.72
CA GLU A 107 -35.40 -4.82 14.88
C GLU A 107 -35.55 -6.34 14.71
N ALA A 108 -35.02 -6.92 13.62
CA ALA A 108 -35.05 -8.38 13.40
C ALA A 108 -34.33 -9.17 14.52
N HIS A 109 -33.26 -8.61 15.06
CA HIS A 109 -32.52 -9.23 16.16
C HIS A 109 -33.29 -9.14 17.49
N ALA A 110 -33.94 -8.01 17.76
CA ALA A 110 -34.77 -7.80 18.95
C ALA A 110 -35.98 -8.76 18.96
N GLU A 111 -36.64 -8.94 17.79
CA GLU A 111 -37.72 -9.91 17.60
C GLU A 111 -37.24 -11.32 17.94
N ARG A 112 -36.10 -11.75 17.38
CA ARG A 112 -35.52 -13.07 17.64
C ARG A 112 -35.15 -13.24 19.13
N LEU A 113 -34.51 -12.25 19.77
CA LEU A 113 -34.19 -12.32 21.19
C LEU A 113 -35.44 -12.40 22.08
N THR A 114 -36.51 -11.72 21.67
CA THR A 114 -37.80 -11.79 22.36
C THR A 114 -38.40 -13.19 22.29
N GLU A 115 -38.37 -13.84 21.14
CA GLU A 115 -38.82 -15.22 20.94
C GLU A 115 -37.95 -16.22 21.72
N GLU A 116 -36.60 -16.10 21.64
CA GLU A 116 -35.67 -17.00 22.32
C GLU A 116 -35.74 -16.90 23.84
N THR A 117 -35.94 -15.68 24.38
CA THR A 117 -35.90 -15.46 25.84
C THR A 117 -37.28 -15.42 26.51
N GLY A 118 -38.35 -15.29 25.75
CA GLY A 118 -39.70 -15.05 26.22
C GLY A 118 -39.90 -13.69 26.90
N LYS A 119 -38.89 -12.79 26.82
CA LYS A 119 -38.93 -11.43 27.38
C LYS A 119 -38.85 -10.42 26.26
N LYS A 120 -39.73 -9.39 26.32
CA LYS A 120 -39.70 -8.34 25.30
C LYS A 120 -38.33 -7.63 25.30
N VAL A 121 -37.64 -7.62 24.19
CA VAL A 121 -36.40 -6.90 23.92
C VAL A 121 -36.66 -5.84 22.88
N SER A 122 -36.23 -4.62 23.12
CA SER A 122 -36.37 -3.48 22.19
C SER A 122 -35.03 -3.16 21.49
N VAL A 123 -35.08 -2.36 20.42
CA VAL A 123 -33.88 -1.85 19.75
C VAL A 123 -33.05 -0.99 20.70
N GLU A 124 -33.72 -0.19 21.54
CA GLU A 124 -33.09 0.66 22.55
C GLU A 124 -32.32 -0.16 23.60
N ASP A 125 -32.82 -1.34 23.98
CA ASP A 125 -32.10 -2.23 24.90
C ASP A 125 -30.78 -2.71 24.29
N ILE A 126 -30.76 -2.99 22.98
CA ILE A 126 -29.57 -3.39 22.28
C ILE A 126 -28.59 -2.20 22.11
N GLU A 127 -29.11 -1.02 21.75
CA GLU A 127 -28.29 0.19 21.57
C GLU A 127 -27.62 0.64 22.86
N GLU A 128 -28.32 0.56 23.98
CA GLU A 128 -27.83 0.91 25.33
C GLU A 128 -27.01 -0.21 25.99
N GLY A 129 -26.88 -1.37 25.36
CA GLY A 129 -26.07 -2.48 25.84
C GLY A 129 -26.76 -3.34 26.94
N ARG A 130 -28.06 -3.21 27.12
CA ARG A 130 -28.86 -4.07 28.01
C ARG A 130 -29.17 -5.43 27.38
N ALA A 131 -29.17 -5.48 26.05
CA ALA A 131 -29.27 -6.73 25.27
C ALA A 131 -28.07 -6.84 24.29
N PRO A 132 -27.64 -8.08 23.93
CA PRO A 132 -26.50 -8.29 23.06
C PRO A 132 -26.79 -7.80 21.63
N ARG A 133 -25.75 -7.28 20.96
CA ARG A 133 -25.79 -6.98 19.52
C ARG A 133 -25.73 -8.25 18.68
N PRO A 134 -26.25 -8.23 17.45
CA PRO A 134 -26.03 -9.35 16.51
C PRO A 134 -24.53 -9.54 16.26
N LYS A 135 -24.08 -10.79 16.28
CA LYS A 135 -22.66 -11.17 16.16
C LYS A 135 -22.36 -11.69 14.76
N VAL A 136 -21.25 -11.23 14.20
CA VAL A 136 -20.73 -11.69 12.91
C VAL A 136 -19.31 -12.15 13.08
N LEU A 137 -19.03 -13.40 12.69
CA LEU A 137 -17.70 -14.00 12.70
C LEU A 137 -17.21 -14.22 11.26
N ASP A 138 -16.01 -13.72 10.96
CA ASP A 138 -15.26 -14.07 9.75
C ASP A 138 -13.96 -14.77 10.15
N MET A 139 -13.88 -16.07 9.87
CA MET A 139 -12.73 -16.93 10.22
C MET A 139 -11.55 -16.78 9.26
N PHE A 140 -11.74 -16.13 8.12
CA PHE A 140 -10.74 -15.90 7.08
C PHE A 140 -10.80 -14.44 6.60
N ALA A 141 -10.71 -13.51 7.57
CA ALA A 141 -11.08 -12.12 7.38
C ALA A 141 -10.13 -11.33 6.46
N GLY A 142 -8.89 -11.79 6.29
CA GLY A 142 -7.91 -11.17 5.38
C GLY A 142 -7.71 -9.69 5.69
N GLY A 143 -8.12 -8.83 4.75
CA GLY A 143 -8.06 -7.37 4.95
C GLY A 143 -9.23 -6.78 5.75
N GLY A 144 -10.07 -7.60 6.39
CA GLY A 144 -11.12 -7.17 7.30
C GLY A 144 -12.37 -6.57 6.63
N ALA A 145 -12.66 -6.89 5.37
CA ALA A 145 -13.78 -6.26 4.63
C ALA A 145 -15.16 -6.64 5.18
N ILE A 146 -15.40 -7.92 5.50
CA ILE A 146 -16.67 -8.38 6.08
C ILE A 146 -16.85 -7.84 7.50
N PRO A 147 -15.87 -7.97 8.43
CA PRO A 147 -15.98 -7.39 9.76
C PRO A 147 -16.19 -5.88 9.75
N LEU A 148 -15.55 -5.14 8.84
CA LEU A 148 -15.74 -3.70 8.70
C LEU A 148 -17.19 -3.35 8.34
N GLU A 149 -17.80 -4.04 7.38
CA GLU A 149 -19.17 -3.78 6.99
C GLU A 149 -20.16 -4.26 8.07
N ALA A 150 -19.85 -5.34 8.79
CA ALA A 150 -20.63 -5.76 9.95
C ALA A 150 -20.65 -4.68 11.06
N LEU A 151 -19.49 -4.09 11.40
CA LEU A 151 -19.41 -2.96 12.32
C LEU A 151 -20.20 -1.75 11.82
N ARG A 152 -20.09 -1.42 10.53
CA ARG A 152 -20.84 -0.32 9.92
C ARG A 152 -22.36 -0.55 9.94
N LEU A 153 -22.79 -1.81 9.96
CA LEU A 153 -24.19 -2.21 10.06
C LEU A 153 -24.66 -2.41 11.53
N GLY A 154 -23.85 -2.01 12.52
CA GLY A 154 -24.22 -2.02 13.93
C GLY A 154 -24.04 -3.36 14.65
N CYS A 155 -23.38 -4.33 14.01
CA CYS A 155 -23.10 -5.64 14.60
C CYS A 155 -21.84 -5.61 15.47
N GLU A 156 -21.72 -6.57 16.36
CA GLU A 156 -20.47 -6.95 17.00
C GLU A 156 -19.71 -7.90 16.03
N ALA A 157 -18.50 -7.53 15.64
CA ALA A 157 -17.74 -8.28 14.62
C ALA A 157 -16.49 -8.94 15.21
N TYR A 158 -16.28 -10.19 14.84
CA TYR A 158 -15.10 -11.00 15.16
C TYR A 158 -14.36 -11.33 13.87
N ALA A 159 -13.07 -11.08 13.86
CA ALA A 159 -12.19 -11.34 12.72
C ALA A 159 -11.05 -12.26 13.12
N LEU A 160 -10.81 -13.31 12.36
CA LEU A 160 -9.71 -14.25 12.52
C LEU A 160 -9.02 -14.44 11.17
N ASP A 161 -7.71 -14.54 11.19
CA ASP A 161 -6.92 -14.96 10.03
C ASP A 161 -5.65 -15.67 10.49
N LEU A 162 -5.19 -16.66 9.74
CA LEU A 162 -3.95 -17.37 10.01
C LEU A 162 -2.73 -16.52 9.72
N ASN A 163 -2.85 -15.57 8.78
CA ASN A 163 -1.74 -14.74 8.36
C ASN A 163 -1.55 -13.54 9.31
N PRO A 164 -0.38 -13.40 9.96
CA PRO A 164 -0.14 -12.30 10.91
C PRO A 164 -0.20 -10.91 10.26
N VAL A 165 0.06 -10.79 8.95
CA VAL A 165 -0.08 -9.52 8.22
C VAL A 165 -1.56 -9.13 8.12
N ALA A 166 -2.47 -10.10 7.90
CA ALA A 166 -3.91 -9.86 7.93
C ALA A 166 -4.33 -9.30 9.29
N HIS A 167 -3.88 -9.94 10.38
CA HIS A 167 -4.16 -9.48 11.73
C HIS A 167 -3.71 -8.02 11.98
N ILE A 168 -2.52 -7.64 11.51
CA ILE A 168 -2.04 -6.25 11.60
C ILE A 168 -2.93 -5.29 10.79
N ILE A 169 -3.37 -5.69 9.59
CA ILE A 169 -4.30 -4.90 8.78
C ILE A 169 -5.63 -4.72 9.51
N GLU A 170 -6.17 -5.78 10.12
CA GLU A 170 -7.40 -5.76 10.91
C GLU A 170 -7.28 -4.84 12.14
N LEU A 171 -6.17 -4.90 12.87
CA LEU A 171 -5.91 -3.95 13.95
C LEU A 171 -5.98 -2.50 13.46
N CYS A 172 -5.35 -2.19 12.34
CA CYS A 172 -5.32 -0.85 11.76
C CYS A 172 -6.66 -0.40 11.16
N THR A 173 -7.49 -1.33 10.66
CA THR A 173 -8.76 -0.98 9.98
C THR A 173 -9.97 -1.09 10.89
N LEU A 174 -9.95 -1.98 11.89
CA LEU A 174 -11.10 -2.31 12.73
C LEU A 174 -10.92 -1.84 14.17
N VAL A 175 -9.80 -2.14 14.81
CA VAL A 175 -9.62 -1.96 16.26
C VAL A 175 -9.15 -0.55 16.61
N TYR A 176 -8.03 -0.11 16.06
CA TYR A 176 -7.43 1.17 16.43
C TYR A 176 -8.28 2.38 16.05
N PRO A 177 -8.99 2.42 14.90
CA PRO A 177 -9.91 3.52 14.61
C PRO A 177 -11.06 3.64 15.61
N GLN A 178 -11.59 2.53 16.12
CA GLN A 178 -12.65 2.55 17.11
C GLN A 178 -12.15 3.03 18.48
N LYS A 179 -10.95 2.57 18.90
CA LYS A 179 -10.37 2.92 20.20
C LYS A 179 -9.82 4.35 20.24
N TYR A 180 -9.13 4.78 19.18
CA TYR A 180 -8.33 6.02 19.18
C TYR A 180 -8.73 7.01 18.08
N GLY A 181 -9.66 6.65 17.20
CA GLY A 181 -10.09 7.49 16.07
C GLY A 181 -11.02 8.64 16.44
N LYS A 182 -11.48 8.72 17.68
CA LYS A 182 -12.33 9.81 18.15
C LYS A 182 -11.56 11.14 18.19
N PRO A 183 -12.20 12.28 17.93
CA PRO A 183 -11.57 13.58 18.04
C PRO A 183 -10.91 13.76 19.42
N ASP A 184 -9.65 14.16 19.40
CA ASP A 184 -8.90 14.50 20.59
C ASP A 184 -8.34 15.92 20.41
N PRO A 185 -8.81 16.91 21.20
CA PRO A 185 -8.38 18.30 21.09
C PRO A 185 -6.87 18.46 21.42
N ASN A 186 -6.28 17.53 22.18
CA ASN A 186 -4.88 17.58 22.58
C ASN A 186 -3.96 16.85 21.57
N ALA A 187 -4.51 16.13 20.57
CA ALA A 187 -3.70 15.45 19.60
C ALA A 187 -2.93 16.44 18.70
N ARG A 188 -1.66 16.14 18.46
CA ARG A 188 -0.78 16.92 17.57
C ARG A 188 -0.97 16.51 16.11
N GLY A 189 -0.66 17.40 15.18
CA GLY A 189 -0.61 17.11 13.75
C GLY A 189 -1.81 17.61 12.94
N MET A 190 -2.12 16.96 11.81
CA MET A 190 -3.09 17.44 10.84
C MET A 190 -4.52 17.36 11.34
N THR A 191 -5.27 18.44 11.13
CA THR A 191 -6.73 18.44 11.24
C THR A 191 -7.31 17.78 9.99
N GLY A 192 -8.24 16.85 10.18
CA GLY A 192 -9.05 16.32 9.09
C GLY A 192 -10.02 17.34 8.51
N PRO A 193 -10.83 16.96 7.52
CA PRO A 193 -11.86 17.82 7.00
C PRO A 193 -12.80 18.25 8.12
N LYS A 194 -13.16 19.52 8.11
CA LYS A 194 -14.14 20.07 9.07
C LYS A 194 -15.55 19.68 8.62
N ASN A 195 -16.40 19.31 9.57
CA ASN A 195 -17.83 19.19 9.32
C ASN A 195 -18.48 20.59 9.14
N PRO A 196 -19.75 20.70 8.74
CA PRO A 196 -20.43 21.98 8.58
C PRO A 196 -20.43 22.88 9.85
N LYS A 197 -20.23 22.28 11.03
CA LYS A 197 -20.09 23.02 12.31
C LYS A 197 -18.66 23.47 12.60
N GLY A 198 -17.72 23.25 11.69
CA GLY A 198 -16.31 23.59 11.87
C GLY A 198 -15.51 22.62 12.74
N GLU A 199 -16.11 21.51 13.20
CA GLU A 199 -15.44 20.49 14.03
C GLU A 199 -14.62 19.55 13.19
N THR A 200 -13.49 19.10 13.72
CA THR A 200 -12.62 18.13 13.07
C THR A 200 -13.29 16.75 13.03
N THR A 201 -13.43 16.18 11.83
CA THR A 201 -14.05 14.85 11.66
C THR A 201 -13.05 13.70 11.84
N TRP A 202 -11.74 13.99 11.91
CA TRP A 202 -10.69 13.00 12.07
C TRP A 202 -10.21 12.94 13.51
N GLY A 203 -9.92 11.73 13.99
CA GLY A 203 -9.48 11.50 15.35
C GLY A 203 -8.03 11.83 15.61
N GLY A 204 -7.67 11.87 16.87
CA GLY A 204 -6.33 12.11 17.37
C GLY A 204 -5.28 11.15 16.81
N LEU A 205 -5.65 9.88 16.60
CA LEU A 205 -4.75 8.86 16.05
C LEU A 205 -4.12 9.27 14.69
N ALA A 206 -4.93 9.81 13.77
CA ALA A 206 -4.41 10.24 12.47
C ALA A 206 -3.40 11.40 12.58
N LYS A 207 -3.64 12.31 13.53
CA LYS A 207 -2.72 13.41 13.84
C LYS A 207 -1.42 12.92 14.43
N GLU A 208 -1.47 11.95 15.33
CA GLU A 208 -0.29 11.36 15.96
C GLU A 208 0.54 10.54 15.00
N VAL A 209 -0.10 9.72 14.17
CA VAL A 209 0.60 8.97 13.10
C VAL A 209 1.36 9.92 12.19
N ARG A 210 0.76 11.07 11.84
CA ARG A 210 1.45 12.08 11.03
C ARG A 210 2.63 12.71 11.80
N PHE A 211 2.41 13.15 13.03
CA PHE A 211 3.45 13.76 13.86
C PHE A 211 4.67 12.83 14.01
N TRP A 212 4.42 11.58 14.40
CA TRP A 212 5.49 10.60 14.55
C TRP A 212 6.09 10.18 13.21
N GLY A 213 5.31 10.18 12.13
CA GLY A 213 5.81 9.95 10.78
C GLY A 213 6.79 11.06 10.34
N GLU A 214 6.49 12.31 10.61
CA GLU A 214 7.40 13.43 10.36
C GLU A 214 8.68 13.34 11.24
N TRP A 215 8.53 12.92 12.49
CA TRP A 215 9.67 12.66 13.38
C TRP A 215 10.57 11.56 12.83
N VAL A 216 9.98 10.42 12.41
CA VAL A 216 10.72 9.31 11.78
C VAL A 216 11.46 9.78 10.52
N LEU A 217 10.80 10.55 9.65
CA LEU A 217 11.45 11.10 8.44
C LEU A 217 12.64 11.97 8.78
N LYS A 218 12.54 12.86 9.78
CA LYS A 218 13.65 13.69 10.23
C LYS A 218 14.80 12.85 10.77
N LYS A 219 14.51 11.83 11.56
CA LYS A 219 15.51 10.92 12.12
C LYS A 219 16.26 10.15 11.04
N VAL A 220 15.52 9.55 10.08
CA VAL A 220 16.10 8.82 8.95
C VAL A 220 16.95 9.74 8.09
N ASN A 221 16.46 10.96 7.80
CA ASN A 221 17.22 11.93 7.02
C ASN A 221 18.53 12.35 7.71
N ALA A 222 18.53 12.53 9.02
CA ALA A 222 19.75 12.82 9.80
C ALA A 222 20.75 11.66 9.75
N GLU A 223 20.31 10.42 9.63
CA GLU A 223 21.16 9.23 9.67
C GLU A 223 21.70 8.82 8.28
N ILE A 224 20.88 8.93 7.21
CA ILE A 224 21.25 8.45 5.87
C ILE A 224 21.00 9.48 4.76
N GLY A 225 20.67 10.73 5.10
CA GLY A 225 20.35 11.76 4.11
C GLY A 225 21.52 12.10 3.19
N ASP A 226 22.76 11.93 3.66
CA ASP A 226 23.99 12.08 2.89
C ASP A 226 24.08 11.14 1.68
N LEU A 227 23.41 9.99 1.74
CA LEU A 227 23.31 9.03 0.61
C LEU A 227 22.32 9.46 -0.47
N TYR A 228 21.56 10.52 -0.25
CA TYR A 228 20.55 11.04 -1.16
C TYR A 228 20.74 12.54 -1.43
N PRO A 229 21.95 12.94 -1.93
CA PRO A 229 22.27 14.35 -2.08
C PRO A 229 21.37 15.05 -3.09
N LEU A 230 21.24 16.37 -2.94
CA LEU A 230 20.64 17.21 -3.96
C LEU A 230 21.51 17.18 -5.23
N ILE A 231 20.85 17.13 -6.39
CA ILE A 231 21.54 17.03 -7.68
C ILE A 231 21.51 18.38 -8.37
N PRO A 232 22.63 18.88 -8.92
CA PRO A 232 22.63 20.10 -9.70
C PRO A 232 21.62 20.04 -10.86
N ASP A 233 20.79 21.09 -11.01
CA ASP A 233 19.85 21.20 -12.12
C ASP A 233 20.60 21.61 -13.39
N PRO A 234 20.68 20.77 -14.44
CA PRO A 234 21.41 21.11 -15.67
C PRO A 234 20.81 22.30 -16.41
N ASP A 235 19.52 22.57 -16.23
CA ASP A 235 18.81 23.68 -16.89
C ASP A 235 18.93 25.03 -16.15
N TYR A 236 19.57 25.04 -14.97
CA TYR A 236 19.69 26.26 -14.16
C TYR A 236 20.85 27.12 -14.64
N LYS A 237 20.52 28.38 -15.04
CA LYS A 237 21.49 29.32 -15.59
C LYS A 237 22.07 30.31 -14.58
N GLY A 238 21.62 30.28 -13.31
CA GLY A 238 22.11 31.19 -12.26
C GLY A 238 23.33 30.61 -11.51
N ASN A 239 23.90 31.42 -10.61
CA ASN A 239 24.92 30.92 -9.68
C ASN A 239 24.30 30.00 -8.68
N ARG A 240 24.86 28.76 -8.53
CA ARG A 240 24.44 27.80 -7.53
C ARG A 240 25.12 28.11 -6.20
N PRO A 241 24.37 28.27 -5.11
CA PRO A 241 24.99 28.35 -3.78
C PRO A 241 25.69 27.02 -3.45
N ALA A 242 26.79 27.08 -2.72
CA ALA A 242 27.42 25.88 -2.17
C ALA A 242 26.42 25.22 -1.18
N VAL A 243 26.08 23.97 -1.40
CA VAL A 243 25.21 23.20 -0.50
C VAL A 243 26.10 22.42 0.44
N GLN A 244 26.04 22.76 1.72
CA GLN A 244 26.54 21.86 2.75
C GLN A 244 25.53 20.74 2.93
N THR A 245 25.97 19.48 2.87
CA THR A 245 25.15 18.26 3.00
C THR A 245 24.34 18.25 4.31
N GLU A 246 24.83 18.93 5.32
CA GLU A 246 24.20 19.09 6.63
C GLU A 246 23.00 20.03 6.66
N MET A 247 22.86 20.91 5.66
CA MET A 247 21.74 21.87 5.59
C MET A 247 20.43 21.28 5.07
N TRP A 248 20.45 20.06 4.53
CA TRP A 248 19.25 19.44 3.98
C TRP A 248 18.50 18.62 5.03
N GLN A 249 18.18 19.25 6.16
CA GLN A 249 17.43 18.61 7.27
C GLN A 249 15.93 18.85 7.23
N SER A 250 15.43 19.57 6.22
CA SER A 250 14.02 19.94 6.15
C SER A 250 13.27 19.06 5.12
N SER A 251 12.17 18.44 5.56
CA SER A 251 11.19 17.80 4.70
C SER A 251 10.39 18.80 3.84
N ASP A 252 10.62 20.08 4.02
CA ASP A 252 9.92 21.16 3.32
C ASP A 252 10.56 21.41 1.95
N LYS A 253 9.77 21.20 0.91
CA LYS A 253 10.16 21.47 -0.49
C LYS A 253 10.59 22.91 -0.73
N GLU A 254 10.25 23.82 0.17
CA GLU A 254 10.61 25.24 0.13
C GLU A 254 12.05 25.51 0.55
N SER A 255 12.73 24.56 1.17
CA SER A 255 14.11 24.71 1.66
C SER A 255 15.19 24.28 0.67
N ILE A 256 14.83 23.80 -0.53
CA ILE A 256 15.81 23.37 -1.53
C ILE A 256 16.42 24.62 -2.18
N PRO A 257 17.77 24.76 -2.15
CA PRO A 257 18.44 25.92 -2.74
C PRO A 257 18.19 26.05 -4.25
N PRO A 258 18.15 27.28 -4.79
CA PRO A 258 18.02 27.49 -6.23
C PRO A 258 19.12 26.76 -7.01
N GLY A 259 18.76 26.15 -8.14
CA GLY A 259 19.70 25.44 -8.99
C GLY A 259 19.93 23.98 -8.60
N TYR A 260 19.18 23.45 -7.64
CA TYR A 260 19.24 22.05 -7.28
C TYR A 260 17.90 21.34 -7.49
N LEU A 261 17.98 20.04 -7.79
CA LEU A 261 16.89 19.10 -7.92
C LEU A 261 16.85 18.18 -6.71
N MET A 262 15.64 17.79 -6.31
CA MET A 262 15.43 16.75 -5.29
C MET A 262 15.28 15.39 -5.97
N PRO A 263 16.18 14.42 -5.71
CA PRO A 263 16.01 13.06 -6.20
C PRO A 263 14.81 12.41 -5.50
N VAL A 264 13.97 11.72 -6.27
CA VAL A 264 12.78 11.01 -5.77
C VAL A 264 12.79 9.52 -6.11
N ALA A 265 13.63 9.10 -7.06
CA ALA A 265 13.86 7.69 -7.36
C ALA A 265 15.18 7.50 -8.09
N TYR A 266 15.84 6.38 -7.79
CA TYR A 266 17.02 5.88 -8.50
C TYR A 266 16.61 4.59 -9.20
N LEU A 267 16.80 4.53 -10.52
CA LEU A 267 16.39 3.40 -11.34
C LEU A 267 17.59 2.50 -11.63
N TRP A 268 17.54 1.29 -11.12
CA TRP A 268 18.60 0.30 -11.24
C TRP A 268 18.17 -0.87 -12.11
N THR A 269 19.10 -1.52 -12.76
CA THR A 269 18.91 -2.81 -13.40
C THR A 269 19.97 -3.81 -12.94
N ARG A 270 19.59 -5.09 -12.86
CA ARG A 270 20.56 -6.16 -12.68
C ARG A 270 21.31 -6.39 -13.99
N THR A 271 22.49 -6.92 -13.89
CA THR A 271 23.35 -7.20 -15.04
C THR A 271 23.81 -8.65 -15.07
N VAL A 272 24.14 -9.16 -16.25
CA VAL A 272 24.74 -10.46 -16.46
C VAL A 272 25.94 -10.31 -17.40
N ARG A 273 26.95 -11.14 -17.25
CA ARG A 273 28.04 -11.17 -18.23
C ARG A 273 27.56 -11.70 -19.58
N CYS A 274 28.10 -11.17 -20.67
CA CYS A 274 27.78 -11.65 -21.98
C CYS A 274 28.14 -13.14 -22.10
N LYS A 275 27.22 -13.93 -22.68
CA LYS A 275 27.41 -15.38 -22.90
C LYS A 275 28.59 -15.67 -23.84
N ASN A 276 28.96 -14.72 -24.70
CA ASN A 276 30.16 -14.81 -25.54
C ASN A 276 31.41 -14.43 -24.72
N PRO A 277 32.31 -15.38 -24.41
CA PRO A 277 33.50 -15.12 -23.61
C PRO A 277 34.44 -14.08 -24.23
N SER A 278 34.54 -14.02 -25.55
CA SER A 278 35.39 -13.06 -26.28
C SER A 278 34.84 -11.63 -26.18
N CYS A 279 33.55 -11.46 -25.95
CA CYS A 279 32.93 -10.16 -25.74
C CYS A 279 33.15 -9.66 -24.31
N GLY A 280 32.83 -10.48 -23.31
CA GLY A 280 33.01 -10.17 -21.90
C GLY A 280 32.26 -8.93 -21.36
N ALA A 281 31.34 -8.37 -22.15
CA ALA A 281 30.59 -7.18 -21.78
C ALA A 281 29.54 -7.45 -20.68
N THR A 282 29.18 -6.41 -19.92
CA THR A 282 28.09 -6.42 -18.96
C THR A 282 26.78 -6.11 -19.67
N VAL A 283 25.83 -7.04 -19.62
CA VAL A 283 24.52 -6.94 -20.28
C VAL A 283 23.46 -6.61 -19.25
N PRO A 284 22.75 -5.48 -19.36
CA PRO A 284 21.67 -5.14 -18.45
C PRO A 284 20.40 -5.96 -18.73
N LEU A 285 19.74 -6.42 -17.67
CA LEU A 285 18.52 -7.22 -17.75
C LEU A 285 17.29 -6.29 -17.75
N VAL A 286 17.08 -5.60 -18.85
CA VAL A 286 16.01 -4.59 -19.00
C VAL A 286 14.94 -5.10 -19.93
N ARG A 287 13.68 -5.07 -19.49
CA ARG A 287 12.52 -5.41 -20.31
C ARG A 287 12.02 -4.20 -21.14
N GLN A 288 12.05 -3.02 -20.54
CA GLN A 288 11.58 -1.78 -21.16
C GLN A 288 12.24 -0.59 -20.46
N THR A 289 12.38 0.52 -21.16
CA THR A 289 13.10 1.72 -20.70
C THR A 289 12.23 2.97 -20.63
N TRP A 290 10.92 2.81 -20.64
CA TRP A 290 9.98 3.93 -20.48
C TRP A 290 10.11 4.60 -19.11
N LEU A 291 10.26 5.95 -19.12
CA LEU A 291 10.24 6.79 -17.93
C LEU A 291 8.93 7.60 -17.83
N CYS A 292 8.42 8.06 -18.96
CA CYS A 292 7.15 8.79 -19.03
C CYS A 292 6.44 8.49 -20.35
N LYS A 293 5.13 8.24 -20.26
CA LYS A 293 4.26 8.08 -21.43
C LYS A 293 2.98 8.89 -21.20
N LYS A 294 3.03 10.16 -21.57
CA LYS A 294 1.91 11.11 -21.47
C LYS A 294 1.72 11.80 -22.79
N LYS A 295 0.51 12.32 -23.04
CA LYS A 295 0.24 13.15 -24.19
C LYS A 295 1.25 14.31 -24.24
N ASP A 296 1.85 14.50 -25.39
CA ASP A 296 2.86 15.54 -25.68
C ASP A 296 4.17 15.46 -24.85
N ARG A 297 4.39 14.33 -24.14
CA ARG A 297 5.63 14.08 -23.42
C ARG A 297 5.92 12.59 -23.29
N TYR A 298 6.86 12.12 -24.07
CA TYR A 298 7.38 10.75 -24.08
C TYR A 298 8.84 10.80 -23.66
N VAL A 299 9.21 10.08 -22.61
CA VAL A 299 10.59 10.02 -22.10
C VAL A 299 10.98 8.57 -21.92
N ALA A 300 12.13 8.19 -22.44
CA ALA A 300 12.67 6.84 -22.33
C ALA A 300 14.20 6.87 -22.26
N LEU A 301 14.80 5.77 -21.78
CA LEU A 301 16.24 5.58 -21.78
C LEU A 301 16.66 4.86 -23.05
N LYS A 302 17.53 5.50 -23.82
CA LYS A 302 18.22 4.88 -24.94
C LYS A 302 19.47 4.17 -24.42
N MET A 303 19.60 2.89 -24.75
CA MET A 303 20.78 2.11 -24.42
C MET A 303 21.83 2.32 -25.53
N VAL A 304 23.00 2.78 -25.15
CA VAL A 304 24.14 3.02 -26.05
C VAL A 304 25.29 2.09 -25.65
N ALA A 305 25.88 1.46 -26.64
CA ALA A 305 27.06 0.60 -26.48
C ALA A 305 28.29 1.32 -27.04
N PRO A 306 29.07 2.07 -26.25
CA PRO A 306 30.21 2.84 -26.76
C PRO A 306 31.32 1.91 -27.26
N PRO A 307 32.00 2.21 -28.38
CA PRO A 307 33.14 1.44 -28.86
C PRO A 307 34.26 1.39 -27.81
N GLY A 308 34.79 0.18 -27.60
CA GLY A 308 35.89 -0.03 -26.64
C GLY A 308 35.49 -0.19 -25.19
N GLU A 309 34.22 0.11 -24.85
CA GLU A 309 33.68 -0.12 -23.50
C GLU A 309 33.06 -1.52 -23.37
N LYS A 310 32.83 -1.98 -22.13
CA LYS A 310 32.20 -3.27 -21.82
C LYS A 310 30.90 -3.10 -21.04
N GLN A 311 30.48 -1.87 -20.80
CA GLN A 311 29.26 -1.49 -20.10
C GLN A 311 28.48 -0.49 -20.95
N VAL A 312 27.17 -0.64 -21.03
CA VAL A 312 26.29 0.27 -21.75
C VAL A 312 26.13 1.57 -20.99
N ARG A 313 25.83 2.64 -21.71
CA ARG A 313 25.35 3.91 -21.17
C ARG A 313 23.85 4.05 -21.39
N PHE A 314 23.18 4.77 -20.51
CA PHE A 314 21.76 5.07 -20.63
C PHE A 314 21.57 6.57 -20.83
N GLU A 315 21.13 6.97 -22.00
CA GLU A 315 20.85 8.36 -22.36
C GLU A 315 19.34 8.64 -22.19
N VAL A 316 18.98 9.75 -21.54
CA VAL A 316 17.59 10.19 -21.46
C VAL A 316 17.20 10.85 -22.76
N VAL A 317 16.19 10.30 -23.44
CA VAL A 317 15.60 10.88 -24.67
C VAL A 317 14.18 11.33 -24.39
N GLU A 318 13.87 12.59 -24.71
CA GLU A 318 12.53 13.17 -24.57
C GLU A 318 11.99 13.63 -25.91
N SER A 319 10.72 13.34 -26.20
CA SER A 319 10.03 13.74 -27.43
C SER A 319 8.56 14.04 -27.17
N LYS A 320 7.94 14.82 -28.06
CA LYS A 320 6.50 15.08 -28.05
C LYS A 320 5.66 13.91 -28.56
N THR A 321 6.28 12.99 -29.32
CA THR A 321 5.62 11.81 -29.89
C THR A 321 6.44 10.56 -29.59
N GLU A 322 5.77 9.39 -29.59
CA GLU A 322 6.45 8.11 -29.36
C GLU A 322 7.47 7.82 -30.48
N GLN A 323 7.11 8.10 -31.74
CA GLN A 323 7.99 7.92 -32.91
C GLN A 323 9.22 8.84 -32.86
N GLY A 324 9.08 10.04 -32.29
CA GLY A 324 10.16 11.01 -32.16
C GLY A 324 11.29 10.59 -31.23
N LEU A 325 11.15 9.50 -30.47
CA LEU A 325 12.24 8.91 -29.69
C LEU A 325 13.33 8.27 -30.57
N GLY A 326 12.98 7.82 -31.78
CA GLY A 326 13.92 7.22 -32.72
C GLY A 326 14.37 5.80 -32.39
N PHE A 327 13.78 5.15 -31.39
CA PHE A 327 14.02 3.75 -31.00
C PHE A 327 12.77 3.17 -30.29
N ASP A 328 12.71 1.83 -30.14
CA ASP A 328 11.63 1.17 -29.40
C ASP A 328 12.02 0.96 -27.93
N PRO A 329 11.44 1.69 -26.97
CA PRO A 329 11.72 1.51 -25.55
C PRO A 329 11.21 0.19 -24.96
N ALA A 330 10.40 -0.59 -25.67
CA ALA A 330 9.88 -1.90 -25.25
C ALA A 330 10.61 -3.09 -25.97
N GLY A 331 11.57 -2.79 -26.83
CA GLY A 331 12.22 -3.75 -27.72
C GLY A 331 13.37 -4.57 -27.12
N PHE A 332 13.52 -4.56 -25.78
CA PHE A 332 14.66 -5.21 -25.12
C PHE A 332 14.43 -6.68 -24.77
N SER A 333 14.63 -7.07 -23.52
CA SER A 333 14.51 -8.46 -23.07
C SER A 333 13.08 -9.00 -23.14
N LYS A 334 12.91 -10.20 -23.74
CA LYS A 334 11.62 -10.92 -23.78
C LYS A 334 11.81 -12.34 -23.25
N GLY A 335 10.85 -12.82 -22.46
CA GLY A 335 10.84 -14.20 -21.96
C GLY A 335 12.05 -14.58 -21.07
N GLY A 336 12.68 -13.59 -20.43
CA GLY A 336 13.87 -13.82 -19.60
C GLY A 336 15.19 -13.88 -20.36
N ASN A 337 15.16 -13.63 -21.68
CA ASN A 337 16.38 -13.56 -22.50
C ASN A 337 16.93 -12.12 -22.50
N ALA A 338 18.24 -11.98 -22.63
CA ALA A 338 18.90 -10.68 -22.77
C ALA A 338 19.86 -10.68 -23.96
N THR A 339 19.71 -9.71 -24.85
CA THR A 339 20.61 -9.56 -26.01
C THR A 339 21.77 -8.62 -25.66
N CYS A 340 23.00 -9.06 -25.89
CA CYS A 340 24.18 -8.23 -25.66
C CYS A 340 24.20 -7.05 -26.64
N PRO A 341 24.23 -5.80 -26.17
CA PRO A 341 24.23 -4.62 -27.06
C PRO A 341 25.53 -4.44 -27.85
N PHE A 342 26.61 -5.09 -27.44
CA PHE A 342 27.93 -4.99 -28.08
C PHE A 342 28.16 -6.00 -29.20
N CYS A 343 27.74 -7.25 -29.02
CA CYS A 343 28.03 -8.31 -29.98
C CYS A 343 26.79 -9.04 -30.52
N GLY A 344 25.57 -8.67 -30.07
CA GLY A 344 24.33 -9.28 -30.51
C GLY A 344 24.05 -10.69 -29.95
N THR A 345 24.97 -11.29 -29.18
CA THR A 345 24.76 -12.63 -28.61
C THR A 345 23.61 -12.61 -27.60
N VAL A 346 22.69 -13.58 -27.72
CA VAL A 346 21.57 -13.74 -26.83
C VAL A 346 21.95 -14.61 -25.64
N ALA A 347 21.90 -14.05 -24.44
CA ALA A 347 21.88 -14.78 -23.18
C ALA A 347 20.42 -15.26 -22.95
N ASP A 348 20.18 -16.55 -23.17
CA ASP A 348 18.86 -17.15 -22.95
C ASP A 348 18.51 -17.24 -21.45
N SER A 349 17.24 -17.47 -21.15
CA SER A 349 16.75 -17.52 -19.77
C SER A 349 17.43 -18.61 -18.93
N GLY A 350 17.87 -19.70 -19.54
CA GLY A 350 18.63 -20.77 -18.87
C GLY A 350 20.01 -20.29 -18.42
N TYR A 351 20.73 -19.59 -19.30
CA TYR A 351 22.00 -18.96 -18.97
C TYR A 351 21.85 -17.92 -17.85
N VAL A 352 20.86 -17.02 -17.96
CA VAL A 352 20.61 -15.98 -16.92
C VAL A 352 20.31 -16.61 -15.56
N LYS A 353 19.53 -17.69 -15.52
CA LYS A 353 19.25 -18.44 -14.29
C LYS A 353 20.51 -19.08 -13.72
N ALA A 354 21.32 -19.73 -14.56
CA ALA A 354 22.56 -20.36 -14.13
C ALA A 354 23.55 -19.33 -13.54
N GLU A 355 23.68 -18.16 -14.16
CA GLU A 355 24.47 -17.06 -13.65
C GLU A 355 23.94 -16.55 -12.29
N GLY A 356 22.62 -16.48 -12.14
CA GLY A 356 21.97 -16.11 -10.88
C GLY A 356 22.25 -17.12 -9.77
N GLN A 357 22.04 -18.41 -10.03
CA GLN A 357 22.31 -19.49 -9.08
C GLN A 357 23.78 -19.57 -8.66
N ALA A 358 24.68 -19.16 -9.54
CA ALA A 358 26.11 -19.03 -9.26
C ALA A 358 26.48 -17.71 -8.53
N GLY A 359 25.50 -16.90 -8.11
CA GLY A 359 25.71 -15.64 -7.39
C GLY A 359 26.24 -14.48 -8.25
N ARG A 360 26.25 -14.63 -9.59
CA ARG A 360 26.82 -13.64 -10.51
C ARG A 360 25.80 -12.60 -11.04
N LEU A 361 24.55 -12.62 -10.58
CA LEU A 361 23.54 -11.57 -10.79
C LEU A 361 23.48 -10.54 -9.66
N SER A 362 24.48 -10.49 -8.80
CA SER A 362 24.57 -9.54 -7.68
C SER A 362 24.98 -8.13 -8.10
N SER A 363 25.42 -7.95 -9.35
CA SER A 363 25.80 -6.63 -9.87
C SER A 363 24.60 -5.82 -10.34
N TYR A 364 24.63 -4.53 -10.05
CA TYR A 364 23.59 -3.56 -10.44
C TYR A 364 24.22 -2.44 -11.26
N GLN A 365 23.46 -1.91 -12.20
CA GLN A 365 23.82 -0.70 -12.94
C GLN A 365 22.74 0.37 -12.73
N LEU A 366 23.14 1.57 -12.33
CA LEU A 366 22.25 2.72 -12.32
C LEU A 366 21.90 3.10 -13.76
N MET A 367 20.62 3.30 -14.05
CA MET A 367 20.15 3.69 -15.38
C MET A 367 19.81 5.17 -15.44
N ALA A 368 19.12 5.68 -14.41
CA ALA A 368 18.69 7.07 -14.35
C ALA A 368 18.35 7.48 -12.91
N ILE A 369 18.35 8.78 -12.67
CA ILE A 369 17.78 9.38 -11.46
C ILE A 369 16.57 10.21 -11.84
N VAL A 370 15.48 10.00 -11.13
CA VAL A 370 14.25 10.78 -11.29
C VAL A 370 14.21 11.85 -10.23
N CYS A 371 14.08 13.10 -10.63
CA CYS A 371 14.10 14.26 -9.76
C CYS A 371 12.82 15.08 -9.84
N THR A 372 12.62 15.95 -8.87
CA THR A 372 11.63 17.03 -8.91
C THR A 372 12.31 18.37 -8.77
N ARG A 373 11.77 19.38 -9.45
CA ARG A 373 12.23 20.77 -9.36
C ARG A 373 11.35 21.49 -8.34
N PRO A 374 11.92 22.21 -7.36
CA PRO A 374 11.14 22.96 -6.38
C PRO A 374 10.17 23.94 -7.05
N GLY A 375 8.95 24.03 -6.54
CA GLY A 375 7.92 24.94 -7.04
C GLY A 375 7.38 24.62 -8.44
N LYS A 376 7.86 23.58 -9.14
CA LYS A 376 7.38 23.19 -10.47
C LYS A 376 6.72 21.82 -10.45
N GLN A 377 5.67 21.64 -11.24
CA GLN A 377 5.06 20.34 -11.48
C GLN A 377 5.85 19.56 -12.54
N GLY A 378 5.89 18.25 -12.37
CA GLY A 378 6.55 17.34 -13.30
C GLY A 378 7.81 16.69 -12.72
N LYS A 379 8.36 15.76 -13.49
CA LYS A 379 9.61 15.04 -13.17
C LYS A 379 10.71 15.48 -14.11
N VAL A 380 11.93 15.56 -13.60
CA VAL A 380 13.18 15.69 -14.37
C VAL A 380 13.86 14.34 -14.35
N TYR A 381 14.30 13.89 -15.49
CA TYR A 381 15.01 12.63 -15.64
C TYR A 381 16.46 12.92 -16.02
N LEU A 382 17.39 12.35 -15.29
CA LEU A 382 18.83 12.52 -15.51
C LEU A 382 19.44 11.15 -15.82
N SER A 383 20.40 11.10 -16.73
CA SER A 383 21.12 9.89 -17.03
C SER A 383 22.04 9.50 -15.89
N ALA A 384 22.40 8.22 -15.81
CA ALA A 384 23.33 7.74 -14.80
C ALA A 384 24.73 8.35 -14.98
N ASP A 385 25.17 8.54 -16.23
CA ASP A 385 26.52 9.07 -16.54
C ASP A 385 26.67 10.53 -16.08
N ASP A 386 25.60 11.32 -16.17
CA ASP A 386 25.58 12.73 -15.70
C ASP A 386 25.53 12.85 -14.17
N THR A 387 25.33 11.74 -13.48
CA THR A 387 25.05 11.73 -12.03
C THR A 387 25.85 10.67 -11.27
N ALA A 388 26.83 10.04 -11.89
CA ALA A 388 27.63 8.95 -11.30
C ALA A 388 28.32 9.35 -9.99
N GLU A 389 28.75 10.60 -9.84
CA GLU A 389 29.36 11.15 -8.62
C GLU A 389 28.41 11.20 -7.42
N PHE A 390 27.08 11.14 -7.67
CA PHE A 390 26.05 11.15 -6.63
C PHE A 390 25.58 9.72 -6.25
N ALA A 391 26.17 8.68 -6.84
CA ALA A 391 25.92 7.30 -6.46
C ALA A 391 26.85 6.88 -5.33
N PRO A 392 26.33 6.49 -4.16
CA PRO A 392 27.17 6.11 -3.03
C PRO A 392 27.86 4.76 -3.28
N ASP A 393 29.04 4.57 -2.66
CA ASP A 393 29.80 3.34 -2.71
C ASP A 393 29.11 2.23 -1.89
N ASP A 394 28.89 1.08 -2.51
CA ASP A 394 28.24 -0.09 -1.90
C ASP A 394 29.05 -0.67 -0.73
N VAL A 395 30.37 -0.52 -0.71
CA VAL A 395 31.24 -0.98 0.39
C VAL A 395 31.00 -0.13 1.64
N ALA A 396 30.96 1.18 1.49
CA ALA A 396 30.65 2.09 2.58
C ALA A 396 29.23 1.86 3.13
N ILE A 397 28.26 1.56 2.26
CA ILE A 397 26.88 1.24 2.67
C ILE A 397 26.84 -0.06 3.47
N SER A 398 27.57 -1.10 3.06
CA SER A 398 27.61 -2.38 3.78
C SER A 398 28.13 -2.22 5.19
N GLY A 399 29.18 -1.44 5.41
CA GLY A 399 29.68 -1.11 6.73
C GLY A 399 28.65 -0.36 7.61
N ARG A 400 27.86 0.53 7.01
CA ARG A 400 26.75 1.22 7.72
C ARG A 400 25.62 0.27 8.10
N ILE A 401 25.29 -0.72 7.27
CA ILE A 401 24.30 -1.77 7.59
C ILE A 401 24.78 -2.58 8.81
N GLU A 402 26.03 -3.01 8.83
CA GLU A 402 26.62 -3.77 9.94
C GLU A 402 26.58 -2.97 11.25
N ALA A 403 27.00 -1.70 11.22
CA ALA A 403 26.96 -0.81 12.36
C ALA A 403 25.51 -0.58 12.88
N LEU A 404 24.56 -0.37 11.96
CA LEU A 404 23.15 -0.21 12.31
C LEU A 404 22.59 -1.50 12.94
N SER A 405 22.86 -2.65 12.34
CA SER A 405 22.43 -3.96 12.86
C SER A 405 22.99 -4.24 14.25
N ALA A 406 24.28 -3.97 14.47
CA ALA A 406 24.92 -4.13 15.79
C ALA A 406 24.29 -3.22 16.85
N ARG A 407 23.98 -1.98 16.50
CA ARG A 407 23.38 -0.99 17.42
C ARG A 407 21.92 -1.30 17.75
N THR A 408 21.14 -1.76 16.78
CA THR A 408 19.67 -1.87 16.89
C THR A 408 19.15 -3.29 17.07
N GLY A 409 20.01 -4.30 16.85
CA GLY A 409 19.61 -5.70 16.82
C GLY A 409 18.71 -6.07 15.63
N LEU A 410 18.63 -5.22 14.59
CA LEU A 410 17.86 -5.48 13.37
C LEU A 410 18.78 -6.11 12.31
N PRO A 411 18.70 -7.43 12.05
CA PRO A 411 19.52 -8.07 11.02
C PRO A 411 18.97 -7.79 9.62
N VAL A 412 19.80 -7.93 8.60
CA VAL A 412 19.33 -8.09 7.23
C VAL A 412 18.46 -9.35 7.17
N PRO A 413 17.25 -9.30 6.57
CA PRO A 413 16.35 -10.44 6.49
C PRO A 413 17.01 -11.64 5.79
N GLY A 414 17.37 -12.67 6.55
CA GLY A 414 18.00 -13.90 6.08
C GLY A 414 16.99 -15.04 5.86
N GLU A 415 15.70 -14.81 6.10
CA GLU A 415 14.66 -15.80 5.97
C GLU A 415 14.57 -16.27 4.52
N PRO A 416 14.49 -17.60 4.28
CA PRO A 416 14.42 -18.16 2.94
C PRO A 416 13.07 -17.85 2.29
N ILE A 417 13.11 -17.58 0.98
CA ILE A 417 11.90 -17.48 0.16
C ILE A 417 11.40 -18.89 -0.12
N VAL A 418 10.13 -19.16 0.22
CA VAL A 418 9.49 -20.46 0.03
C VAL A 418 9.42 -20.81 -1.46
N THR A 419 9.89 -21.99 -1.83
CA THR A 419 10.06 -22.42 -3.24
C THR A 419 9.04 -23.47 -3.68
N ASP A 420 8.33 -24.12 -2.74
CA ASP A 420 7.42 -25.25 -2.97
C ASP A 420 5.95 -24.83 -3.17
N ALA A 421 5.59 -23.58 -2.92
CA ALA A 421 4.23 -23.09 -3.11
C ALA A 421 3.96 -22.79 -4.60
N LYS A 422 2.77 -23.16 -5.11
CA LYS A 422 2.34 -22.89 -6.50
C LYS A 422 2.44 -21.43 -6.94
N ASN A 423 2.40 -20.50 -5.98
CA ASN A 423 2.50 -19.06 -6.20
C ASN A 423 3.79 -18.48 -5.59
N SER A 424 4.82 -19.31 -5.39
CA SER A 424 6.10 -18.84 -4.89
C SER A 424 6.76 -17.87 -5.87
N CYS A 425 7.48 -16.94 -5.32
CA CYS A 425 8.27 -16.00 -6.10
C CYS A 425 9.38 -16.77 -6.85
N TRP A 426 9.46 -16.63 -8.16
CA TRP A 426 10.44 -17.32 -9.01
C TRP A 426 11.90 -16.85 -8.81
N THR A 427 12.13 -15.98 -7.83
CA THR A 427 13.41 -15.33 -7.56
C THR A 427 14.53 -16.28 -7.22
N HIS A 428 14.23 -17.40 -6.55
CA HIS A 428 15.19 -18.46 -6.25
C HIS A 428 15.85 -19.04 -7.51
N LEU A 429 15.15 -19.06 -8.64
CA LEU A 429 15.72 -19.48 -9.93
C LEU A 429 16.83 -18.57 -10.43
N TYR A 430 16.88 -17.35 -9.91
CA TYR A 430 17.88 -16.33 -10.22
C TYR A 430 18.87 -16.10 -9.06
N GLY A 431 18.96 -17.05 -8.13
CA GLY A 431 19.88 -16.98 -6.99
C GLY A 431 19.43 -16.07 -5.85
N LEU A 432 18.21 -15.52 -5.90
CA LEU A 432 17.66 -14.70 -4.84
C LEU A 432 16.89 -15.59 -3.84
N ALA A 433 17.64 -16.19 -2.92
CA ALA A 433 17.14 -17.23 -2.02
C ALA A 433 16.51 -16.70 -0.73
N THR A 434 16.83 -15.48 -0.31
CA THR A 434 16.32 -14.84 0.92
C THR A 434 15.65 -13.52 0.64
N PHE A 435 14.83 -13.04 1.57
CA PHE A 435 14.18 -11.73 1.44
C PHE A 435 15.20 -10.58 1.37
N GLY A 436 16.36 -10.69 2.03
CA GLY A 436 17.41 -9.69 1.92
C GLY A 436 17.95 -9.53 0.50
N HIS A 437 18.01 -10.61 -0.29
CA HIS A 437 18.47 -10.56 -1.68
C HIS A 437 17.54 -9.78 -2.63
N LEU A 438 16.35 -9.41 -2.19
CA LEU A 438 15.40 -8.63 -2.99
C LEU A 438 15.75 -7.13 -3.05
N PHE A 439 16.72 -6.69 -2.26
CA PHE A 439 17.08 -5.28 -2.12
C PHE A 439 18.56 -5.06 -2.41
N THR A 440 18.88 -3.91 -2.99
CA THR A 440 20.25 -3.44 -3.05
C THR A 440 20.73 -3.05 -1.65
N PRO A 441 22.04 -2.98 -1.38
CA PRO A 441 22.58 -2.55 -0.07
C PRO A 441 21.98 -1.21 0.39
N ARG A 442 21.84 -0.24 -0.52
CA ARG A 442 21.28 1.08 -0.23
C ARG A 442 19.79 1.02 0.15
N GLN A 443 18.99 0.22 -0.55
CA GLN A 443 17.58 0.00 -0.22
C GLN A 443 17.45 -0.69 1.15
N MET A 444 18.29 -1.69 1.41
CA MET A 444 18.33 -2.40 2.68
C MET A 444 18.66 -1.47 3.84
N LEU A 445 19.71 -0.65 3.71
CA LEU A 445 20.06 0.34 4.72
C LEU A 445 18.89 1.30 5.00
N CYS A 446 18.24 1.78 3.95
CA CYS A 446 17.07 2.65 4.07
C CYS A 446 15.95 1.99 4.88
N LEU A 447 15.55 0.76 4.52
CA LEU A 447 14.49 0.02 5.20
C LEU A 447 14.82 -0.29 6.66
N LEU A 448 16.06 -0.70 6.96
CA LEU A 448 16.51 -0.97 8.32
C LEU A 448 16.54 0.32 9.17
N THR A 449 16.98 1.44 8.59
CA THR A 449 16.98 2.75 9.27
C THR A 449 15.55 3.19 9.59
N PHE A 450 14.60 3.03 8.65
CA PHE A 450 13.18 3.29 8.92
C PHE A 450 12.63 2.39 10.03
N ALA A 451 12.92 1.09 10.00
CA ALA A 451 12.46 0.16 11.01
C ALA A 451 13.01 0.51 12.40
N ALA A 452 14.30 0.89 12.50
CA ALA A 452 14.93 1.36 13.73
C ALA A 452 14.27 2.65 14.24
N ALA A 453 14.05 3.63 13.37
CA ALA A 453 13.42 4.89 13.72
C ALA A 453 11.95 4.72 14.18
N VAL A 454 11.20 3.76 13.60
CA VAL A 454 9.83 3.42 14.05
C VAL A 454 9.84 2.82 15.45
N ARG A 455 10.79 1.94 15.79
CA ARG A 455 10.96 1.42 17.16
C ARG A 455 11.26 2.54 18.14
N GLU A 456 12.20 3.41 17.81
CA GLU A 456 12.54 4.56 18.66
C GLU A 456 11.34 5.51 18.82
N ALA A 457 10.57 5.76 17.77
CA ALA A 457 9.33 6.54 17.84
C ALA A 457 8.30 5.92 18.80
N GLN A 458 8.16 4.60 18.81
CA GLN A 458 7.29 3.89 19.75
C GLN A 458 7.72 4.10 21.19
N GLU A 459 9.03 4.00 21.48
CA GLU A 459 9.57 4.22 22.82
C GLU A 459 9.35 5.66 23.29
N GLN A 460 9.66 6.64 22.43
CA GLN A 460 9.46 8.05 22.71
C GLN A 460 7.98 8.38 22.93
N ALA A 461 7.11 7.85 22.08
CA ALA A 461 5.65 8.00 22.22
C ALA A 461 5.17 7.37 23.53
N SER A 462 5.66 6.18 23.89
CA SER A 462 5.30 5.51 25.14
C SER A 462 5.67 6.35 26.36
N ARG A 463 6.90 6.91 26.39
CA ARG A 463 7.35 7.81 27.47
C ARG A 463 6.49 9.08 27.57
N LEU A 464 6.18 9.68 26.40
CA LEU A 464 5.37 10.90 26.35
C LEU A 464 3.93 10.65 26.83
N TYR A 465 3.37 9.48 26.53
CA TYR A 465 1.99 9.14 26.90
C TYR A 465 1.86 8.72 28.36
N HIS A 466 2.88 8.11 28.95
CA HIS A 466 2.94 7.82 30.39
C HIS A 466 2.91 9.09 31.26
N SER A 467 3.52 10.18 30.79
CA SER A 467 3.55 11.45 31.51
C SER A 467 2.25 12.25 31.46
N ARG A 468 1.26 11.80 30.67
CA ARG A 468 -0.06 12.43 30.51
C ARG A 468 -1.11 11.51 31.12
N ASP A 469 -1.84 12.00 32.11
CA ASP A 469 -2.91 11.27 32.81
C ASP A 469 -3.81 10.48 31.87
N GLY A 470 -3.82 9.15 32.02
CA GLY A 470 -4.77 8.24 31.37
C GLY A 470 -4.43 7.76 29.95
N CYS A 471 -3.28 8.09 29.38
CA CYS A 471 -2.94 7.60 28.03
C CYS A 471 -2.19 6.26 28.08
N HIS A 472 -2.82 5.21 27.57
CA HIS A 472 -2.30 3.84 27.60
C HIS A 472 -1.11 3.60 26.64
N PRO A 473 -0.12 2.75 27.00
CA PRO A 473 0.98 2.31 26.13
C PRO A 473 0.49 1.70 24.81
N GLU A 474 -0.71 1.14 24.78
CA GLU A 474 -1.36 0.62 23.57
C GLU A 474 -1.57 1.69 22.47
N ARG A 475 -1.70 2.97 22.83
CA ARG A 475 -1.81 4.05 21.83
C ARG A 475 -0.49 4.28 21.09
N ALA A 476 0.64 4.23 21.79
CA ALA A 476 1.96 4.29 21.17
C ALA A 476 2.18 3.10 20.23
N LYS A 477 1.76 1.90 20.65
CA LYS A 477 1.79 0.70 19.81
C LYS A 477 0.93 0.85 18.56
N ALA A 478 -0.27 1.42 18.68
CA ALA A 478 -1.13 1.68 17.54
C ALA A 478 -0.45 2.62 16.53
N VAL A 479 0.13 3.73 16.98
CA VAL A 479 0.88 4.66 16.11
C VAL A 479 2.04 3.95 15.42
N ALA A 480 2.85 3.21 16.16
CA ALA A 480 3.99 2.46 15.60
C ALA A 480 3.54 1.41 14.59
N THR A 481 2.41 0.75 14.81
CA THR A 481 1.85 -0.23 13.85
C THR A 481 1.51 0.43 12.51
N TYR A 482 0.89 1.61 12.50
CA TYR A 482 0.65 2.35 11.24
C TYR A 482 1.95 2.76 10.55
N LEU A 483 2.95 3.19 11.30
CA LEU A 483 4.25 3.54 10.75
C LEU A 483 4.97 2.32 10.17
N ALA A 484 4.91 1.15 10.84
CA ALA A 484 5.46 -0.11 10.34
C ALA A 484 4.77 -0.55 9.03
N VAL A 485 3.45 -0.38 8.92
CA VAL A 485 2.70 -0.63 7.67
C VAL A 485 3.20 0.26 6.53
N LEU A 486 3.57 1.52 6.81
CA LEU A 486 4.16 2.41 5.80
C LEU A 486 5.56 1.94 5.37
N VAL A 487 6.40 1.47 6.29
CA VAL A 487 7.72 0.88 5.98
C VAL A 487 7.55 -0.36 5.10
N ASN A 488 6.59 -1.24 5.43
CA ASN A 488 6.31 -2.41 4.60
C ASN A 488 5.86 -2.04 3.17
N ARG A 489 5.06 -0.98 3.01
CA ARG A 489 4.72 -0.46 1.68
C ARG A 489 5.91 0.13 0.93
N GLN A 490 6.87 0.69 1.64
CA GLN A 490 8.11 1.16 1.03
C GLN A 490 8.93 -0.03 0.53
N ALA A 491 9.05 -1.10 1.32
CA ALA A 491 9.72 -2.33 0.93
C ALA A 491 9.13 -2.94 -0.36
N ASP A 492 7.80 -2.96 -0.50
CA ASP A 492 7.12 -3.43 -1.72
C ASP A 492 7.50 -2.60 -2.97
N LYS A 493 7.73 -1.30 -2.82
CA LYS A 493 8.11 -0.43 -3.94
C LYS A 493 9.60 -0.42 -4.27
N GLU A 494 10.43 -0.69 -3.29
CA GLU A 494 11.89 -0.66 -3.43
C GLU A 494 12.46 -2.01 -3.85
N SER A 495 11.69 -3.09 -3.73
CA SER A 495 12.14 -4.41 -4.14
C SER A 495 12.59 -4.43 -5.61
N THR A 496 13.65 -5.17 -5.90
CA THR A 496 14.24 -5.31 -7.24
C THR A 496 13.52 -6.34 -8.11
N LEU A 497 12.29 -6.67 -7.75
CA LEU A 497 11.43 -7.61 -8.47
C LEU A 497 10.61 -6.95 -9.57
#